data_fd2e222597810606bf701dd059beae9e
#
_entry.id   fd2e222597810606bf701dd059beae9e
#
_cell.length_a   1.000
_cell.length_b   1.000
_cell.length_c   1.000
_cell.angle_alpha   90.00
_cell.angle_beta   90.00
_cell.angle_gamma   90.00
#
_symmetry.space_group_name_H-M   'P 1'
#
loop_
_entity.id
_entity.type
_entity.pdbx_description
1 polymer ?
#
loop_
_entity_poly.entity_id
_entity_poly.type
_entity_poly.pdbx_seq_one_letter_code
_entity_poly.pdbx_strand_id
1 'polypeptide(L)'
;MKSVRLLVLAAALVLSYAVAAVAATPACNKKIESFDFVVDYSGSMMMQNKQLKQDKIVVAKNVLQRVNAAIPALDYNGGLHTISPNGMIIAQGPWDRNAMSVGIDKLRSGFQIFGRMTSMGNGLQKYEPFISSMKRDAALILVTDGD
;
A
#
# COMPACT_ATOMS: atom_id res chain seq x y z
N MET A 1 56.67 -8.54 -28.30
CA MET A 1 56.44 -8.23 -26.88
C MET A 1 55.75 -6.84 -26.66
N LYS A 2 56.05 -5.81 -27.46
CA LYS A 2 55.42 -4.48 -27.32
C LYS A 2 53.92 -4.48 -27.69
N SER A 3 53.48 -5.21 -28.72
CA SER A 3 52.11 -5.29 -29.17
C SER A 3 51.15 -5.97 -28.19
N VAL A 4 51.63 -6.99 -27.45
CA VAL A 4 50.82 -7.70 -26.44
C VAL A 4 50.59 -6.83 -25.23
N ARG A 5 51.56 -6.02 -24.82
CA ARG A 5 51.41 -5.06 -23.70
C ARG A 5 50.41 -3.96 -24.01
N LEU A 6 50.37 -3.52 -25.27
CA LEU A 6 49.42 -2.50 -25.72
C LEU A 6 47.96 -3.03 -25.71
N LEU A 7 47.76 -4.29 -26.14
CA LEU A 7 46.46 -4.96 -26.13
C LEU A 7 45.93 -5.20 -24.69
N VAL A 8 46.79 -5.56 -23.76
CA VAL A 8 46.39 -5.78 -22.36
C VAL A 8 46.01 -4.45 -21.68
N LEU A 9 46.76 -3.37 -21.98
CA LEU A 9 46.41 -2.04 -21.45
C LEU A 9 45.08 -1.52 -22.02
N ALA A 10 44.77 -1.73 -23.29
CA ALA A 10 43.52 -1.35 -23.90
C ALA A 10 42.34 -2.15 -23.32
N ALA A 11 42.50 -3.46 -23.11
CA ALA A 11 41.48 -4.28 -22.48
C ALA A 11 41.19 -3.87 -21.01
N ALA A 12 42.21 -3.52 -20.26
CA ALA A 12 42.04 -3.03 -18.87
C ALA A 12 41.30 -1.69 -18.79
N LEU A 13 41.53 -0.80 -19.76
CA LEU A 13 40.82 0.48 -19.84
C LEU A 13 39.33 0.28 -20.18
N VAL A 14 39.00 -0.63 -21.07
CA VAL A 14 37.60 -0.90 -21.45
C VAL A 14 36.84 -1.55 -20.29
N LEU A 15 37.48 -2.46 -19.51
CA LEU A 15 36.85 -3.02 -18.31
C LEU A 15 36.59 -1.99 -17.23
N SER A 16 37.45 -1.00 -17.04
CA SER A 16 37.24 0.03 -16.04
C SER A 16 36.10 0.99 -16.39
N TYR A 17 35.79 1.21 -17.66
CA TYR A 17 34.62 2.00 -18.09
C TYR A 17 33.30 1.23 -17.94
N ALA A 18 33.30 -0.09 -18.04
CA ALA A 18 32.09 -0.92 -17.90
C ALA A 18 31.56 -0.97 -16.45
N VAL A 19 32.41 -0.76 -15.45
CA VAL A 19 32.01 -0.77 -14.02
C VAL A 19 31.40 0.57 -13.58
N ALA A 20 31.65 1.67 -14.29
CA ALA A 20 31.14 3.01 -13.93
C ALA A 20 29.68 3.26 -14.38
N ALA A 21 29.08 2.36 -15.16
CA ALA A 21 27.71 2.52 -15.66
C ALA A 21 26.67 1.73 -14.86
N VAL A 22 26.91 1.45 -13.58
CA VAL A 22 25.81 1.14 -12.67
C VAL A 22 25.04 2.44 -12.49
N ALA A 23 24.03 2.63 -13.35
CA ALA A 23 23.12 3.75 -13.27
C ALA A 23 22.63 3.85 -11.81
N ALA A 24 22.94 4.94 -11.14
CA ALA A 24 22.36 5.26 -9.87
C ALA A 24 20.85 5.26 -10.08
N THR A 25 20.17 4.22 -9.64
CA THR A 25 18.70 4.20 -9.58
C THR A 25 18.31 5.47 -8.82
N PRO A 26 17.45 6.33 -9.39
CA PRO A 26 17.05 7.54 -8.69
C PRO A 26 16.56 7.15 -7.31
N ALA A 27 17.21 7.69 -6.27
CA ALA A 27 16.83 7.42 -4.89
C ALA A 27 15.38 7.85 -4.72
N CYS A 28 14.48 6.90 -4.50
CA CYS A 28 13.09 7.20 -4.14
C CYS A 28 13.10 7.94 -2.80
N ASN A 29 12.83 9.24 -2.82
CA ASN A 29 12.69 10.02 -1.60
C ASN A 29 11.32 9.79 -0.99
N LYS A 30 11.30 9.32 0.25
CA LYS A 30 10.09 9.18 1.05
C LYS A 30 9.43 10.56 1.25
N LYS A 31 8.16 10.68 0.89
CA LYS A 31 7.36 11.91 1.01
C LYS A 31 6.45 11.92 2.25
N ILE A 32 6.18 10.73 2.80
CA ILE A 32 5.36 10.53 4.00
C ILE A 32 6.09 9.55 4.92
N GLU A 33 5.89 9.68 6.21
CA GLU A 33 6.44 8.77 7.22
C GLU A 33 5.52 7.58 7.47
N SER A 34 4.21 7.81 7.33
CA SER A 34 3.20 6.80 7.64
C SER A 34 2.01 6.86 6.69
N PHE A 35 1.32 5.74 6.54
CA PHE A 35 0.05 5.68 5.84
C PHE A 35 -0.92 4.75 6.58
N ASP A 36 -2.20 4.95 6.34
CA ASP A 36 -3.23 4.04 6.82
C ASP A 36 -4.29 3.80 5.75
N PHE A 37 -4.64 2.53 5.54
CA PHE A 37 -5.77 2.14 4.73
C PHE A 37 -7.01 2.10 5.62
N VAL A 38 -7.99 2.92 5.31
CA VAL A 38 -9.30 2.93 5.96
C VAL A 38 -10.34 2.44 4.97
N VAL A 39 -10.88 1.26 5.23
CA VAL A 39 -11.80 0.58 4.31
C VAL A 39 -13.23 0.71 4.83
N ASP A 40 -14.10 1.23 4.01
CA ASP A 40 -15.52 1.18 4.25
C ASP A 40 -15.99 -0.29 4.23
N TYR A 41 -16.59 -0.70 5.34
CA TYR A 41 -17.05 -2.08 5.54
C TYR A 41 -18.57 -2.12 5.74
N SER A 42 -19.27 -1.16 5.10
CA SER A 42 -20.72 -1.05 5.09
C SER A 42 -21.40 -2.11 4.23
N GLY A 43 -22.71 -2.16 4.34
CA GLY A 43 -23.52 -3.10 3.56
C GLY A 43 -23.45 -2.85 2.05
N SER A 44 -23.32 -1.60 1.59
CA SER A 44 -23.19 -1.25 0.17
C SER A 44 -21.91 -1.84 -0.46
N MET A 45 -20.83 -1.93 0.32
CA MET A 45 -19.59 -2.59 -0.11
C MET A 45 -19.73 -4.11 -0.31
N MET A 46 -20.76 -4.74 0.29
CA MET A 46 -21.08 -6.15 0.09
C MET A 46 -21.96 -6.39 -1.14
N MET A 47 -22.45 -5.32 -1.77
CA MET A 47 -23.23 -5.43 -3.00
C MET A 47 -22.33 -5.69 -4.20
N GLN A 48 -22.91 -6.38 -5.18
CA GLN A 48 -22.21 -6.70 -6.41
C GLN A 48 -21.98 -5.45 -7.27
N ASN A 49 -20.74 -5.24 -7.70
CA ASN A 49 -20.42 -4.30 -8.76
C ASN A 49 -21.03 -4.78 -10.08
N LYS A 50 -21.89 -3.96 -10.71
CA LYS A 50 -22.64 -4.34 -11.92
C LYS A 50 -21.75 -4.66 -13.12
N GLN A 51 -20.59 -3.99 -13.23
CA GLN A 51 -19.68 -4.18 -14.36
C GLN A 51 -18.76 -5.40 -14.15
N LEU A 52 -18.19 -5.53 -12.95
CA LEU A 52 -17.20 -6.58 -12.64
C LEU A 52 -17.83 -7.89 -12.16
N LYS A 53 -19.14 -7.89 -11.86
CA LYS A 53 -19.88 -9.06 -11.35
C LYS A 53 -19.26 -9.67 -10.08
N GLN A 54 -18.62 -8.83 -9.26
CA GLN A 54 -18.01 -9.18 -7.98
C GLN A 54 -18.51 -8.22 -6.91
N ASP A 55 -18.52 -8.64 -5.65
CA ASP A 55 -18.83 -7.75 -4.54
C ASP A 55 -17.80 -6.62 -4.48
N LYS A 56 -18.26 -5.39 -4.20
CA LYS A 56 -17.40 -4.21 -4.19
C LYS A 56 -16.22 -4.37 -3.24
N ILE A 57 -16.43 -5.04 -2.08
CA ILE A 57 -15.34 -5.34 -1.14
C ILE A 57 -14.26 -6.26 -1.74
N VAL A 58 -14.63 -7.20 -2.60
CA VAL A 58 -13.66 -8.07 -3.29
C VAL A 58 -12.84 -7.25 -4.29
N VAL A 59 -13.49 -6.32 -4.99
CA VAL A 59 -12.80 -5.38 -5.89
C VAL A 59 -11.84 -4.51 -5.09
N ALA A 60 -12.28 -3.96 -3.95
CA ALA A 60 -11.46 -3.15 -3.05
C ALA A 60 -10.23 -3.94 -2.54
N LYS A 61 -10.41 -5.21 -2.14
CA LYS A 61 -9.28 -6.08 -1.78
C LYS A 61 -8.25 -6.19 -2.89
N ASN A 62 -8.70 -6.48 -4.11
CA ASN A 62 -7.80 -6.64 -5.25
C ASN A 62 -7.03 -5.34 -5.55
N VAL A 63 -7.69 -4.19 -5.41
CA VAL A 63 -7.03 -2.88 -5.55
C VAL A 63 -6.01 -2.69 -4.45
N LEU A 64 -6.37 -2.93 -3.19
CA LEU A 64 -5.47 -2.79 -2.04
C LEU A 64 -4.24 -3.71 -2.15
N GLN A 65 -4.42 -4.95 -2.59
CA GLN A 65 -3.30 -5.88 -2.83
C GLN A 65 -2.33 -5.33 -3.88
N ARG A 66 -2.87 -4.77 -4.97
CA ARG A 66 -2.04 -4.14 -6.02
C ARG A 66 -1.33 -2.89 -5.51
N VAL A 67 -2.02 -2.05 -4.74
CA VAL A 67 -1.42 -0.86 -4.11
C VAL A 67 -0.31 -1.28 -3.15
N ASN A 68 -0.58 -2.24 -2.25
CA ASN A 68 0.42 -2.77 -1.32
C ASN A 68 1.66 -3.32 -2.04
N ALA A 69 1.46 -4.01 -3.17
CA ALA A 69 2.57 -4.52 -3.98
C ALA A 69 3.39 -3.39 -4.63
N ALA A 70 2.76 -2.26 -4.96
CA ALA A 70 3.39 -1.14 -5.65
C ALA A 70 4.10 -0.15 -4.71
N ILE A 71 3.81 -0.16 -3.40
CA ILE A 71 4.48 0.70 -2.42
C ILE A 71 5.98 0.37 -2.42
N PRO A 72 6.87 1.37 -2.58
CA PRO A 72 8.32 1.13 -2.50
C PRO A 72 8.72 0.57 -1.12
N ALA A 73 9.77 -0.27 -1.10
CA ALA A 73 10.30 -0.80 0.16
C ALA A 73 11.14 0.26 0.88
N LEU A 74 10.47 1.22 1.49
CA LEU A 74 11.04 2.27 2.34
C LEU A 74 10.51 2.09 3.77
N ASP A 75 11.16 2.71 4.74
CA ASP A 75 10.81 2.58 6.17
C ASP A 75 9.53 3.35 6.51
N TYR A 76 8.38 2.86 6.02
CA TYR A 76 7.07 3.39 6.38
C TYR A 76 6.54 2.77 7.66
N ASN A 77 5.68 3.51 8.36
CA ASN A 77 4.69 2.91 9.22
C ASN A 77 3.38 2.75 8.43
N GLY A 78 2.71 1.62 8.59
CA GLY A 78 1.47 1.32 7.88
C GLY A 78 0.43 0.68 8.79
N GLY A 79 -0.84 0.96 8.54
CA GLY A 79 -1.97 0.37 9.23
C GLY A 79 -3.11 0.02 8.29
N LEU A 80 -4.05 -0.78 8.79
CA LEU A 80 -5.27 -1.16 8.06
C LEU A 80 -6.45 -1.20 9.03
N HIS A 81 -7.41 -0.34 8.76
CA HIS A 81 -8.60 -0.18 9.58
C HIS A 81 -9.87 -0.28 8.74
N THR A 82 -10.98 -0.49 9.41
CA THR A 82 -12.33 -0.44 8.80
C THR A 82 -13.19 0.62 9.47
N ILE A 83 -14.12 1.15 8.72
CA ILE A 83 -15.25 1.94 9.23
C ILE A 83 -16.56 1.23 8.86
N SER A 84 -17.61 1.43 9.65
CA SER A 84 -18.94 0.81 9.44
C SER A 84 -18.96 -0.74 9.48
N PRO A 85 -18.47 -1.39 10.54
CA PRO A 85 -18.04 -0.84 11.84
C PRO A 85 -16.57 -0.45 11.86
N ASN A 86 -16.26 0.43 12.81
CA ASN A 86 -14.86 0.74 13.11
C ASN A 86 -14.16 -0.52 13.65
N GLY A 87 -13.04 -0.84 13.06
CA GLY A 87 -12.22 -1.98 13.44
C GLY A 87 -10.76 -1.78 13.06
N MET A 88 -9.88 -2.44 13.77
CA MET A 88 -8.45 -2.46 13.51
C MET A 88 -8.07 -3.86 13.04
N ILE A 89 -7.61 -3.97 11.80
CA ILE A 89 -7.12 -5.22 11.22
C ILE A 89 -5.61 -5.32 11.40
N ILE A 90 -4.90 -4.22 11.17
CA ILE A 90 -3.47 -4.07 11.42
C ILE A 90 -3.27 -2.76 12.15
N ALA A 91 -2.66 -2.83 13.32
CA ALA A 91 -2.27 -1.65 14.09
C ALA A 91 -1.18 -0.87 13.33
N GLN A 92 -1.20 0.46 13.50
CA GLN A 92 -0.14 1.32 12.97
C GLN A 92 1.22 0.90 13.55
N GLY A 93 2.18 0.63 12.68
CA GLY A 93 3.52 0.19 13.06
C GLY A 93 4.42 0.03 11.83
N PRO A 94 5.65 -0.47 12.01
CA PRO A 94 6.54 -0.73 10.89
C PRO A 94 5.84 -1.55 9.80
N TRP A 95 5.81 -1.00 8.58
CA TRP A 95 5.10 -1.64 7.48
C TRP A 95 5.84 -2.86 6.97
N ASP A 96 5.15 -3.98 6.99
CA ASP A 96 5.56 -5.22 6.34
C ASP A 96 4.55 -5.57 5.23
N ARG A 97 5.04 -5.74 4.01
CA ARG A 97 4.22 -6.01 2.84
C ARG A 97 3.42 -7.31 2.97
N ASN A 98 4.02 -8.35 3.54
CA ASN A 98 3.37 -9.65 3.67
C ASN A 98 2.31 -9.60 4.76
N ALA A 99 2.62 -9.00 5.91
CA ALA A 99 1.65 -8.80 6.97
C ALA A 99 0.46 -7.96 6.50
N MET A 100 0.71 -6.89 5.73
CA MET A 100 -0.33 -6.06 5.12
C MET A 100 -1.19 -6.89 4.16
N SER A 101 -0.59 -7.69 3.30
CA SER A 101 -1.31 -8.58 2.38
C SER A 101 -2.22 -9.55 3.13
N VAL A 102 -1.73 -10.20 4.17
CA VAL A 102 -2.52 -11.09 5.04
C VAL A 102 -3.65 -10.32 5.74
N GLY A 103 -3.40 -9.08 6.15
CA GLY A 103 -4.43 -8.22 6.74
C GLY A 103 -5.53 -7.87 5.74
N ILE A 104 -5.17 -7.49 4.53
CA ILE A 104 -6.12 -7.20 3.44
C ILE A 104 -6.98 -8.44 3.13
N ASP A 105 -6.41 -9.64 3.20
CA ASP A 105 -7.15 -10.88 2.97
C ASP A 105 -8.20 -11.20 4.05
N LYS A 106 -8.12 -10.58 5.22
CA LYS A 106 -9.16 -10.68 6.26
C LYS A 106 -10.43 -9.90 5.91
N LEU A 107 -10.38 -8.96 4.96
CA LEU A 107 -11.57 -8.30 4.44
C LEU A 107 -12.43 -9.34 3.70
N ARG A 108 -13.61 -9.62 4.21
CA ARG A 108 -14.50 -10.68 3.68
C ARG A 108 -15.79 -10.07 3.20
N SER A 109 -16.30 -10.59 2.09
CA SER A 109 -17.70 -10.46 1.73
C SER A 109 -18.53 -11.43 2.55
N GLY A 110 -19.75 -11.07 2.93
CA GLY A 110 -20.65 -11.98 3.61
C GLY A 110 -22.00 -11.36 3.98
N PHE A 111 -23.01 -12.20 3.97
CA PHE A 111 -24.39 -11.81 4.26
C PHE A 111 -24.57 -11.18 5.66
N GLN A 112 -23.77 -11.60 6.64
CA GLN A 112 -23.84 -11.04 8.00
C GLN A 112 -23.44 -9.55 8.09
N ILE A 113 -22.76 -9.06 7.06
CA ILE A 113 -22.32 -7.66 6.96
C ILE A 113 -23.34 -6.84 6.15
N PHE A 114 -24.16 -7.53 5.36
CA PHE A 114 -25.21 -6.91 4.56
C PHE A 114 -26.24 -6.21 5.47
N GLY A 115 -26.63 -5.00 5.13
CA GLY A 115 -27.57 -4.19 5.91
C GLY A 115 -26.93 -3.23 6.92
N ARG A 116 -25.60 -3.21 7.06
CA ARG A 116 -24.92 -2.17 7.84
C ARG A 116 -24.97 -0.86 7.09
N MET A 117 -25.48 0.15 7.77
CA MET A 117 -25.56 1.51 7.21
C MET A 117 -24.17 2.13 7.13
N THR A 118 -23.92 2.87 6.07
CA THR A 118 -22.74 3.69 5.93
C THR A 118 -22.90 4.95 6.78
N SER A 119 -22.24 5.03 7.90
CA SER A 119 -22.11 6.27 8.66
C SER A 119 -20.68 6.79 8.54
N MET A 120 -20.28 7.12 7.31
CA MET A 120 -18.93 7.56 6.96
C MET A 120 -18.45 8.67 7.90
N GLY A 121 -19.25 9.73 8.07
CA GLY A 121 -18.91 10.85 8.96
C GLY A 121 -18.69 10.40 10.41
N ASN A 122 -19.59 9.59 10.95
CA ASN A 122 -19.45 9.05 12.31
C ASN A 122 -18.26 8.08 12.41
N GLY A 123 -18.02 7.30 11.36
CA GLY A 123 -16.87 6.40 11.28
C GLY A 123 -15.56 7.18 11.34
N LEU A 124 -15.40 8.19 10.51
CA LEU A 124 -14.23 9.06 10.49
C LEU A 124 -14.08 9.87 11.78
N GLN A 125 -15.18 10.37 12.35
CA GLN A 125 -15.14 11.09 13.63
C GLN A 125 -14.62 10.20 14.76
N LYS A 126 -15.05 8.93 14.83
CA LYS A 126 -14.53 7.97 15.81
C LYS A 126 -13.05 7.61 15.55
N TYR A 127 -12.60 7.78 14.32
CA TYR A 127 -11.22 7.51 13.91
C TYR A 127 -10.30 8.74 14.11
N GLU A 128 -10.88 9.92 14.31
CA GLU A 128 -10.17 11.19 14.48
C GLU A 128 -9.06 11.16 15.55
N PRO A 129 -9.26 10.63 16.77
CA PRO A 129 -8.20 10.59 17.78
C PRO A 129 -6.97 9.79 17.31
N PHE A 130 -7.20 8.75 16.51
CA PHE A 130 -6.12 7.98 15.91
C PHE A 130 -5.40 8.78 14.81
N ILE A 131 -6.15 9.42 13.90
CA ILE A 131 -5.59 10.29 12.85
C ILE A 131 -4.75 11.40 13.47
N SER A 132 -5.25 12.04 14.53
CA SER A 132 -4.57 13.14 15.24
C SER A 132 -3.29 12.67 15.94
N SER A 133 -3.18 11.37 16.26
CA SER A 133 -1.96 10.79 16.85
C SER A 133 -0.89 10.48 15.80
N MET A 134 -1.22 10.46 14.52
CA MET A 134 -0.26 10.21 13.44
C MET A 134 0.69 11.40 13.30
N LYS A 135 1.92 11.12 12.91
CA LYS A 135 2.89 12.18 12.60
C LYS A 135 2.37 13.05 11.44
N ARG A 136 2.82 14.30 11.36
CA ARG A 136 2.38 15.27 10.34
C ARG A 136 2.51 14.76 8.90
N ASP A 137 3.53 13.95 8.63
CA ASP A 137 3.78 13.41 7.29
C ASP A 137 3.10 12.05 7.14
N ALA A 138 1.78 12.03 7.28
CA ALA A 138 0.93 10.85 7.16
C ALA A 138 -0.06 10.96 6.01
N ALA A 139 -0.38 9.82 5.39
CA ALA A 139 -1.45 9.71 4.40
C ALA A 139 -2.55 8.79 4.89
N LEU A 140 -3.78 9.26 4.84
CA LEU A 140 -4.98 8.44 5.02
C LEU A 140 -5.55 8.07 3.65
N ILE A 141 -5.68 6.78 3.39
CA ILE A 141 -6.17 6.25 2.12
C ILE A 141 -7.54 5.62 2.37
N LEU A 142 -8.58 6.38 2.05
CA LEU A 142 -9.96 5.93 2.21
C LEU A 142 -10.41 5.12 0.98
N VAL A 143 -10.96 3.94 1.23
CA VAL A 143 -11.51 3.03 0.21
C VAL A 143 -12.99 2.84 0.49
N THR A 144 -13.84 3.39 -0.37
CA THR A 144 -15.30 3.40 -0.25
C THR A 144 -15.95 3.34 -1.63
N ASP A 145 -17.21 2.95 -1.69
CA ASP A 145 -18.03 3.05 -2.90
C ASP A 145 -18.80 4.38 -3.01
N GLY A 146 -18.74 5.22 -1.99
CA GLY A 146 -19.31 6.57 -1.98
C GLY A 146 -20.81 6.64 -1.71
N ASP A 147 -21.46 5.53 -1.31
CA ASP A 147 -22.89 5.46 -0.98
C ASP A 147 -23.17 5.76 0.50
#